data_f4b3e11baaafa12be5bf50e828aca07b
#
_entry.id   f4b3e11baaafa12be5bf50e828aca07b
#
_cell.length_a   1.000
_cell.length_b   1.000
_cell.length_c   1.000
_cell.angle_alpha   90.00
_cell.angle_beta   90.00
_cell.angle_gamma   90.00
#
_symmetry.space_group_name_H-M   'P 1'
#
loop_
_entity.id
_entity.type
_entity.pdbx_description
1 polymer ?
#
loop_
_entity_poly.entity_id
_entity_poly.type
_entity_poly.pdbx_seq_one_letter_code
_entity_poly.pdbx_strand_id
1 'polypeptide(L)'
;MTLTNSIHRNTIGAALNRSARKYPQQLALRFADRSWSYQALNVAANQVANALLEAGLVPGDRLAVYGKNSDAYVIAWLAAVKAGLVHVPVNFALSSEEL
;
A
#
# COMPACT_ATOMS: atom_id res chain seq x y z
N MET A 1 14.34 -16.97 -0.38
CA MET A 1 13.70 -17.01 -0.11
C MET A 1 12.96 -16.80 0.21
N THR A 2 12.72 -16.68 0.37
CA THR A 2 11.82 -16.60 0.16
C THR A 2 10.78 -16.75 1.16
N LEU A 3 10.81 -17.67 2.02
CA LEU A 3 9.87 -17.78 3.09
C LEU A 3 9.91 -16.58 4.00
N THR A 4 11.11 -16.09 4.32
CA THR A 4 11.25 -14.92 5.17
C THR A 4 10.63 -13.69 4.54
N ASN A 5 10.86 -13.49 3.25
CA ASN A 5 10.27 -12.34 2.57
C ASN A 5 8.76 -12.42 2.51
N SER A 6 8.23 -13.61 2.28
CA SER A 6 6.79 -13.79 2.25
C SER A 6 6.18 -13.51 3.62
N ILE A 7 6.85 -13.96 4.69
CA ILE A 7 6.37 -13.72 6.04
C ILE A 7 6.36 -12.23 6.35
N HIS A 8 7.40 -11.50 5.97
CA HIS A 8 7.47 -10.06 6.21
C HIS A 8 6.35 -9.32 5.51
N ARG A 9 6.13 -9.62 4.24
CA ARG A 9 5.05 -8.97 3.50
C ARG A 9 3.69 -9.27 4.09
N ASN A 10 3.46 -10.54 4.40
CA ASN A 10 2.18 -10.97 4.95
C ASN A 10 1.95 -10.36 6.33
N THR A 11 3.03 -10.14 7.08
CA THR A 11 2.90 -9.56 8.42
C THR A 11 2.34 -8.15 8.36
N ILE A 12 2.81 -7.33 7.41
CA ILE A 12 2.29 -5.97 7.27
C ILE A 12 0.82 -5.98 6.87
N GLY A 13 0.48 -6.77 5.86
CA GLY A 13 -0.91 -6.88 5.42
C GLY A 13 -1.81 -7.44 6.50
N ALA A 14 -1.32 -8.46 7.22
CA ALA A 14 -2.09 -9.08 8.29
C ALA A 14 -2.28 -8.10 9.45
N ALA A 15 -1.28 -7.28 9.75
CA ALA A 15 -1.40 -6.29 10.81
C ALA A 15 -2.49 -5.27 10.50
N LEU A 16 -2.54 -4.80 9.25
CA LEU A 16 -3.58 -3.87 8.84
C LEU A 16 -4.96 -4.53 8.93
N ASN A 17 -5.08 -5.77 8.47
CA ASN A 17 -6.34 -6.49 8.56
C ASN A 17 -6.80 -6.64 10.01
N ARG A 18 -5.87 -6.98 10.90
CA ARG A 18 -6.21 -7.14 12.31
C ARG A 18 -6.65 -5.83 12.93
N SER A 19 -5.94 -4.75 12.64
CA SER A 19 -6.30 -3.44 13.18
C SER A 19 -7.66 -3.00 12.66
N ALA A 20 -7.95 -3.28 11.40
CA ALA A 20 -9.24 -2.92 10.82
C ALA A 20 -10.39 -3.68 11.48
N ARG A 21 -10.15 -4.95 11.89
CA ARG A 21 -11.17 -5.72 12.57
C ARG A 21 -11.35 -5.28 14.01
N LYS A 22 -10.22 -5.01 14.71
CA LYS A 22 -10.27 -4.66 16.13
C LYS A 22 -10.70 -3.23 16.38
N TYR A 23 -10.21 -2.32 15.53
CA TYR A 23 -10.41 -0.89 15.75
C TYR A 23 -10.85 -0.21 14.47
N PRO A 24 -11.98 -0.63 13.89
CA PRO A 24 -12.34 -0.17 12.55
C PRO A 24 -12.51 1.34 12.43
N GLN A 25 -12.96 1.98 13.50
CA GLN A 25 -13.23 3.42 13.44
C GLN A 25 -12.10 4.27 13.99
N GLN A 26 -11.02 3.65 14.44
CA GLN A 26 -9.91 4.40 14.98
C GLN A 26 -9.08 5.00 13.85
N LEU A 27 -8.53 6.19 14.09
CA LEU A 27 -7.74 6.90 13.11
C LEU A 27 -6.47 6.11 12.82
N ALA A 28 -6.23 5.86 11.53
CA ALA A 28 -5.03 5.17 11.06
C ALA A 28 -4.09 6.08 10.32
N LEU A 29 -4.64 7.07 9.59
CA LEU A 29 -3.83 7.92 8.74
C LEU A 29 -4.50 9.27 8.60
N ARG A 30 -3.71 10.32 8.66
CA ARG A 30 -4.20 11.66 8.40
C ARG A 30 -3.26 12.36 7.43
N PHE A 31 -3.84 12.96 6.40
CA PHE A 31 -3.08 13.77 5.47
C PHE A 31 -3.87 15.02 5.14
N ALA A 32 -3.31 16.18 5.49
CA ALA A 32 -3.99 17.46 5.32
C ALA A 32 -5.32 17.44 6.07
N ASP A 33 -6.44 17.65 5.39
CA ASP A 33 -7.75 17.61 6.01
C ASP A 33 -8.47 16.29 5.81
N ARG A 34 -7.77 15.28 5.27
CA ARG A 34 -8.34 13.96 5.06
C ARG A 34 -7.90 13.02 6.16
N SER A 35 -8.83 12.26 6.67
CA SER A 35 -8.56 11.27 7.72
C SER A 35 -9.08 9.92 7.27
N TRP A 36 -8.34 8.88 7.63
CA TRP A 36 -8.68 7.51 7.26
C TRP A 36 -8.73 6.68 8.53
N SER A 37 -9.85 6.03 8.76
CA SER A 37 -9.93 5.00 9.81
C SER A 37 -9.20 3.75 9.33
N TYR A 38 -8.93 2.84 10.25
CA TYR A 38 -8.33 1.57 9.85
C TYR A 38 -9.20 0.84 8.85
N GLN A 39 -10.52 0.85 9.04
CA GLN A 39 -11.43 0.18 8.13
C GLN A 39 -11.37 0.83 6.74
N ALA A 40 -11.45 2.15 6.68
CA ALA A 40 -11.43 2.85 5.40
C ALA A 40 -10.12 2.65 4.66
N LEU A 41 -9.01 2.71 5.40
CA LEU A 41 -7.70 2.50 4.80
C LEU A 41 -7.57 1.07 4.26
N ASN A 42 -8.02 0.10 5.03
CA ASN A 42 -7.95 -1.29 4.62
C ASN A 42 -8.80 -1.56 3.37
N VAL A 43 -10.01 -1.01 3.34
CA VAL A 43 -10.89 -1.16 2.18
C VAL A 43 -10.24 -0.55 0.93
N ALA A 44 -9.71 0.66 1.06
CA ALA A 44 -9.08 1.33 -0.07
C ALA A 44 -7.88 0.52 -0.58
N ALA A 45 -7.04 0.03 0.33
CA ALA A 45 -5.88 -0.76 -0.06
C ALA A 45 -6.29 -2.06 -0.74
N ASN A 46 -7.34 -2.70 -0.25
CA ASN A 46 -7.84 -3.94 -0.86
C ASN A 46 -8.39 -3.67 -2.26
N GLN A 47 -9.09 -2.57 -2.45
CA GLN A 47 -9.64 -2.25 -3.76
C GLN A 47 -8.54 -2.01 -4.77
N VAL A 48 -7.50 -1.28 -4.40
CA VAL A 48 -6.38 -1.02 -5.30
C VAL A 48 -5.62 -2.31 -5.56
N ALA A 49 -5.40 -3.12 -4.53
CA ALA A 49 -4.71 -4.40 -4.71
C ALA A 49 -5.45 -5.28 -5.70
N ASN A 50 -6.76 -5.38 -5.56
CA ASN A 50 -7.57 -6.18 -6.49
C ASN A 50 -7.50 -5.64 -7.90
N ALA A 51 -7.53 -4.32 -8.05
CA ALA A 51 -7.43 -3.72 -9.38
C ALA A 51 -6.10 -4.02 -10.04
N LEU A 52 -5.01 -3.99 -9.25
CA LEU A 52 -3.69 -4.31 -9.79
C LEU A 52 -3.61 -5.75 -10.26
N LEU A 53 -4.16 -6.67 -9.49
CA LEU A 53 -4.15 -8.08 -9.87
C LEU A 53 -5.03 -8.32 -11.09
N GLU A 54 -6.18 -7.65 -11.17
CA GLU A 54 -7.05 -7.77 -12.33
C GLU A 54 -6.41 -7.19 -13.59
N ALA A 55 -5.52 -6.21 -13.41
CA ALA A 55 -4.80 -5.63 -14.54
C ALA A 55 -3.70 -6.56 -15.07
N GLY A 56 -3.47 -7.67 -14.41
CA GLY A 56 -2.52 -8.67 -14.91
C GLY A 56 -1.23 -8.77 -14.13
N LEU A 57 -1.05 -7.95 -13.10
CA LEU A 57 0.14 -8.06 -12.28
C LEU A 57 0.07 -9.31 -11.42
N VAL A 58 1.21 -9.95 -11.24
CA VAL A 58 1.29 -11.17 -10.43
C VAL A 58 2.25 -10.94 -9.28
N PRO A 59 2.13 -11.74 -8.20
CA PRO A 59 3.04 -11.58 -7.06
C PRO A 59 4.49 -11.64 -7.50
N GLY A 60 5.30 -10.74 -6.95
CA GLY A 60 6.68 -10.59 -7.34
C GLY A 60 6.93 -9.52 -8.37
N ASP A 61 5.91 -9.08 -9.08
CA ASP A 61 6.06 -7.98 -10.03
C ASP A 61 6.42 -6.70 -9.28
N ARG A 62 7.10 -5.81 -9.99
CA ARG A 62 7.48 -4.52 -9.42
C ARG A 62 6.45 -3.48 -9.78
N LEU A 63 6.11 -2.67 -8.79
CA LEU A 63 5.20 -1.56 -8.97
C LEU A 63 5.92 -0.27 -8.59
N ALA A 64 6.17 0.57 -9.58
CA ALA A 64 6.78 1.87 -9.32
C ALA A 64 5.68 2.86 -8.95
N VAL A 65 5.85 3.51 -7.80
CA VAL A 65 4.89 4.51 -7.34
C VAL A 65 5.58 5.86 -7.39
N TYR A 66 5.03 6.74 -8.21
CA TYR A 66 5.60 8.04 -8.49
C TYR A 66 4.72 9.11 -7.89
N GLY A 67 5.32 9.98 -7.06
CA GLY A 67 4.55 11.06 -6.49
C GLY A 67 5.09 11.53 -5.17
N LYS A 68 4.44 12.55 -4.63
CA LYS A 68 4.76 13.08 -3.31
C LYS A 68 4.14 12.21 -2.22
N ASN A 69 4.64 12.39 -1.02
CA ASN A 69 4.02 11.77 0.14
C ASN A 69 2.57 12.24 0.24
N SER A 70 1.67 11.29 0.35
CA SER A 70 0.26 11.58 0.44
C SER A 70 -0.47 10.32 0.89
N ASP A 71 -1.77 10.48 1.17
CA ASP A 71 -2.59 9.32 1.51
C ASP A 71 -2.69 8.37 0.31
N ALA A 72 -2.76 8.90 -0.91
CA ALA A 72 -2.79 8.05 -2.09
C ALA A 72 -1.51 7.22 -2.21
N TYR A 73 -0.37 7.81 -1.89
CA TYR A 73 0.90 7.08 -1.93
C TYR A 73 0.91 5.95 -0.92
N VAL A 74 0.44 6.22 0.29
CA VAL A 74 0.38 5.20 1.34
C VAL A 74 -0.55 4.06 0.94
N ILE A 75 -1.70 4.40 0.37
CA ILE A 75 -2.66 3.38 -0.06
C ILE A 75 -2.04 2.52 -1.17
N ALA A 76 -1.34 3.13 -2.11
CA ALA A 76 -0.67 2.38 -3.17
C ALA A 76 0.39 1.43 -2.61
N TRP A 77 1.15 1.89 -1.62
CA TRP A 77 2.15 1.05 -0.98
C TRP A 77 1.50 -0.13 -0.27
N LEU A 78 0.46 0.13 0.51
CA LEU A 78 -0.24 -0.94 1.22
C LEU A 78 -0.88 -1.92 0.25
N ALA A 79 -1.42 -1.41 -0.85
CA ALA A 79 -2.01 -2.27 -1.87
C ALA A 79 -0.96 -3.18 -2.50
N ALA A 80 0.22 -2.63 -2.79
CA ALA A 80 1.31 -3.43 -3.34
C ALA A 80 1.70 -4.55 -2.37
N VAL A 81 1.82 -4.23 -1.09
CA VAL A 81 2.14 -5.23 -0.08
C VAL A 81 1.08 -6.32 -0.05
N LYS A 82 -0.20 -5.94 -0.05
CA LYS A 82 -1.30 -6.91 -0.01
C LYS A 82 -1.33 -7.80 -1.24
N ALA A 83 -0.99 -7.25 -2.39
CA ALA A 83 -1.00 -8.00 -3.65
C ALA A 83 0.26 -8.82 -3.86
N GLY A 84 1.24 -8.71 -2.97
CA GLY A 84 2.49 -9.44 -3.09
C GLY A 84 3.45 -8.82 -4.09
N LEU A 85 3.26 -7.55 -4.42
CA LEU A 85 4.11 -6.86 -5.38
C LEU A 85 5.29 -6.22 -4.69
N VAL A 86 6.33 -5.93 -5.46
CA VAL A 86 7.50 -5.24 -4.96
C VAL A 86 7.32 -3.75 -5.19
N HIS A 87 7.22 -3.00 -4.11
CA HIS A 87 7.02 -1.56 -4.18
C HIS A 87 8.35 -0.87 -4.47
N VAL A 88 8.38 -0.08 -5.54
CA VAL A 88 9.56 0.67 -5.93
C VAL A 88 9.21 2.17 -5.85
N PRO A 89 9.70 2.87 -4.83
CA PRO A 89 9.41 4.29 -4.73
C PRO A 89 10.20 5.09 -5.75
N VAL A 90 9.55 6.08 -6.36
CA VAL A 90 10.20 6.99 -7.26
C VAL A 90 10.20 8.36 -6.61
N ASN A 91 11.39 8.90 -6.37
CA ASN A 91 11.52 10.16 -5.68
C ASN A 91 11.05 11.30 -6.57
N PHE A 92 9.99 11.96 -6.14
CA PHE A 92 9.41 13.05 -6.89
C PHE A 92 10.39 14.19 -7.10
N ALA A 93 11.24 14.44 -6.11
CA ALA A 93 12.18 15.55 -6.18
C ALA A 93 13.22 15.40 -7.28
N LEU A 94 13.48 14.18 -7.72
CA LEU A 94 14.44 13.93 -8.78
C LEU A 94 13.89 14.15 -10.17
N SER A 95 12.58 14.14 -10.30
CA SER A 95 11.98 14.01 -11.63
C SER A 95 12.21 15.19 -12.54
N SER A 96 12.11 16.40 -12.03
CA SER A 96 12.08 17.57 -12.90
C SER A 96 13.39 17.82 -13.59
N GLU A 97 14.50 17.43 -12.98
CA GLU A 97 15.80 17.71 -13.56
C GLU A 97 16.50 16.47 -14.08
N GLU A 98 16.16 15.32 -13.53
CA GLU A 98 16.89 14.11 -13.86
C GLU A 98 16.15 13.24 -14.86
N LEU A 99 14.89 13.52 -15.04
CA LEU A 99 14.10 12.88 -16.04
C LEU A 99 13.90 13.81 -17.22
#